data_b670aad2380ef6edd2c339fa0ca77a70
#
_entry.id   b670aad2380ef6edd2c339fa0ca77a70
#
_cell.length_a   1.000
_cell.length_b   1.000
_cell.length_c   1.000
_cell.angle_alpha   90.00
_cell.angle_beta   90.00
_cell.angle_gamma   90.00
#
_symmetry.space_group_name_H-M   'P 1'
#
loop_
_entity.id
_entity.type
_entity.pdbx_description
1 polymer ?
#
loop_
_entity_poly.entity_id
_entity_poly.type
_entity_poly.pdbx_seq_one_letter_code
_entity_poly.pdbx_strand_id
1 'polypeptide(L)'
;MAPGQVIDISGQAADERPAEFVEALAKGIGILESFDATHPEMTLSEVARRVGLSPAAARRSLITLQTLGYVGQTERRFHLRPKVLTLGSALFFSAGIGEVLQPDLRELVEQFGDASSTGTLEGEDVIYVAHSSVQRARRATATIGARYPAYATSLGRVLLAGLDDAALDAYLAKVRPVALTSKTVIDVADLRQIILAVRADGYSTTVDQLDYGITALGVAIRGPDGRTVAALNSSGYTGMVTPEKLIEERLPALLAAASRIGNAITRYPILQSVMGP
;
A
#
# COMPACT_ATOMS: atom_id res chain seq x y z
N MET A 1 -7.80 1.11 -7.28
CA MET A 1 -8.84 2.01 -6.73
C MET A 1 -10.14 1.77 -7.47
N ALA A 2 -11.26 1.73 -6.73
CA ALA A 2 -12.58 1.62 -7.35
C ALA A 2 -12.88 2.86 -8.22
N PRO A 3 -13.57 2.72 -9.37
CA PRO A 3 -13.92 3.85 -10.22
C PRO A 3 -14.86 4.81 -9.48
N GLY A 4 -14.43 6.05 -9.29
CA GLY A 4 -15.23 7.12 -8.68
C GLY A 4 -14.82 7.57 -7.27
N GLN A 5 -13.84 6.95 -6.66
CA GLN A 5 -13.35 7.37 -5.34
C GLN A 5 -12.56 8.68 -5.47
N VAL A 6 -13.02 9.73 -4.78
CA VAL A 6 -12.29 11.01 -4.67
C VAL A 6 -11.09 10.76 -3.75
N ILE A 7 -9.90 11.16 -4.21
CA ILE A 7 -8.70 11.09 -3.37
C ILE A 7 -8.84 12.15 -2.28
N ASP A 8 -8.85 11.72 -1.03
CA ASP A 8 -8.75 12.65 0.09
C ASP A 8 -7.31 13.18 0.15
N ILE A 9 -7.12 14.37 -0.42
CA ILE A 9 -5.83 15.07 -0.44
C ILE A 9 -5.43 15.67 0.90
N SER A 10 -6.24 15.51 1.93
CA SER A 10 -5.97 16.11 3.25
C SER A 10 -5.70 15.08 4.34
N GLY A 11 -6.23 13.87 4.20
CA GLY A 11 -6.15 12.82 5.23
C GLY A 11 -6.77 13.20 6.59
N GLN A 12 -7.11 14.47 6.79
CA GLN A 12 -7.64 15.03 8.03
C GLN A 12 -8.83 15.95 7.74
N ALA A 13 -9.79 16.00 8.65
CA ALA A 13 -10.88 16.97 8.59
C ALA A 13 -10.33 18.41 8.59
N ALA A 14 -11.02 19.33 7.89
CA ALA A 14 -10.54 20.71 7.73
C ALA A 14 -10.24 21.40 9.08
N ASP A 15 -10.99 21.03 10.13
CA ASP A 15 -10.84 21.60 11.48
C ASP A 15 -9.64 21.02 12.28
N GLU A 16 -9.00 19.97 11.81
CA GLU A 16 -7.85 19.33 12.48
C GLU A 16 -6.49 19.77 11.89
N ARG A 17 -6.49 20.65 10.89
CA ARG A 17 -5.27 21.06 10.19
C ARG A 17 -4.51 22.12 10.98
N PRO A 18 -3.16 22.02 11.05
CA PRO A 18 -2.33 23.06 11.63
C PRO A 18 -2.55 24.42 10.93
N ALA A 19 -2.38 25.52 11.67
CA ALA A 19 -2.51 26.88 11.10
C ALA A 19 -1.54 27.14 9.94
N GLU A 20 -0.38 26.47 9.94
CA GLU A 20 0.64 26.56 8.90
C GLU A 20 0.38 25.67 7.69
N PHE A 21 -0.74 24.95 7.64
CA PHE A 21 -1.06 24.03 6.53
C PHE A 21 -1.22 24.77 5.20
N VAL A 22 -0.39 24.42 4.22
CA VAL A 22 -0.39 25.05 2.89
C VAL A 22 -1.30 24.29 1.92
N GLU A 23 -2.55 24.71 1.85
CA GLU A 23 -3.58 24.14 0.97
C GLU A 23 -3.13 23.98 -0.51
N ALA A 24 -2.37 24.96 -1.03
CA ALA A 24 -1.91 24.90 -2.42
C ALA A 24 -0.91 23.76 -2.65
N LEU A 25 -0.07 23.47 -1.65
CA LEU A 25 0.89 22.36 -1.70
C LEU A 25 0.15 21.01 -1.64
N ALA A 26 -0.79 20.86 -0.71
CA ALA A 26 -1.62 19.65 -0.58
C ALA A 26 -2.36 19.34 -1.90
N LYS A 27 -2.96 20.35 -2.52
CA LYS A 27 -3.64 20.22 -3.83
C LYS A 27 -2.68 19.75 -4.94
N GLY A 28 -1.45 20.26 -4.95
CA GLY A 28 -0.43 19.85 -5.91
C GLY A 28 -0.02 18.39 -5.73
N ILE A 29 0.25 17.96 -4.49
CA ILE A 29 0.60 16.57 -4.15
C ILE A 29 -0.55 15.65 -4.51
N GLY A 30 -1.79 15.95 -4.10
CA GLY A 30 -2.96 15.14 -4.42
C GLY A 30 -3.20 14.97 -5.93
N ILE A 31 -2.83 15.95 -6.75
CA ILE A 31 -2.86 15.78 -8.20
C ILE A 31 -1.82 14.76 -8.66
N LEU A 32 -0.59 14.77 -8.14
CA LEU A 32 0.41 13.77 -8.49
C LEU A 32 -0.05 12.37 -8.09
N GLU A 33 -0.62 12.21 -6.91
CA GLU A 33 -1.16 10.94 -6.38
C GLU A 33 -2.42 10.47 -7.11
N SER A 34 -3.09 11.35 -7.86
CA SER A 34 -4.29 10.99 -8.63
C SER A 34 -4.02 10.15 -9.86
N PHE A 35 -2.79 10.08 -10.33
CA PHE A 35 -2.40 9.23 -11.46
C PHE A 35 -2.07 7.82 -10.97
N ASP A 36 -2.60 6.82 -11.65
CA ASP A 36 -2.36 5.40 -11.37
C ASP A 36 -2.36 4.55 -12.65
N ALA A 37 -2.18 3.25 -12.53
CA ALA A 37 -2.15 2.33 -13.67
C ALA A 37 -3.47 2.32 -14.48
N THR A 38 -4.60 2.67 -13.87
CA THR A 38 -5.91 2.75 -14.52
C THR A 38 -6.19 4.14 -15.10
N HIS A 39 -5.47 5.15 -14.64
CA HIS A 39 -5.57 6.54 -15.08
C HIS A 39 -4.17 7.10 -15.36
N PRO A 40 -3.43 6.54 -16.33
CA PRO A 40 -2.06 6.97 -16.64
C PRO A 40 -2.03 8.37 -17.27
N GLU A 41 -3.13 8.77 -17.89
CA GLU A 41 -3.35 10.10 -18.45
C GLU A 41 -4.80 10.56 -18.24
N MET A 42 -4.99 11.84 -17.94
CA MET A 42 -6.30 12.42 -17.64
C MET A 42 -6.46 13.81 -18.24
N THR A 43 -7.70 14.17 -18.63
CA THR A 43 -8.07 15.56 -18.94
C THR A 43 -8.15 16.41 -17.66
N LEU A 44 -8.15 17.74 -17.80
CA LEU A 44 -8.35 18.66 -16.69
C LEU A 44 -9.60 18.33 -15.83
N SER A 45 -10.71 18.02 -16.50
CA SER A 45 -11.97 17.72 -15.81
C SER A 45 -11.92 16.39 -15.06
N GLU A 46 -11.22 15.38 -15.60
CA GLU A 46 -11.01 14.10 -14.92
C GLU A 46 -10.13 14.28 -13.68
N VAL A 47 -9.01 15.01 -13.79
CA VAL A 47 -8.15 15.34 -12.64
C VAL A 47 -8.95 16.10 -11.58
N ALA A 48 -9.64 17.18 -11.97
CA ALA A 48 -10.40 18.00 -11.04
C ALA A 48 -11.43 17.18 -10.24
N ARG A 49 -12.19 16.33 -10.93
CA ARG A 49 -13.19 15.44 -10.31
C ARG A 49 -12.54 14.43 -9.35
N ARG A 50 -11.42 13.82 -9.76
CA ARG A 50 -10.74 12.77 -9.00
C ARG A 50 -10.15 13.27 -7.69
N VAL A 51 -9.69 14.53 -7.66
CA VAL A 51 -9.11 15.16 -6.45
C VAL A 51 -10.08 16.12 -5.74
N GLY A 52 -11.36 16.14 -6.12
CA GLY A 52 -12.36 16.98 -5.47
C GLY A 52 -12.11 18.50 -5.61
N LEU A 53 -11.39 18.93 -6.67
CA LEU A 53 -11.07 20.34 -6.90
C LEU A 53 -11.98 20.99 -7.95
N SER A 54 -12.15 22.33 -7.86
CA SER A 54 -12.68 23.08 -8.99
C SER A 54 -11.72 23.00 -10.20
N PRO A 55 -12.23 23.03 -11.45
CA PRO A 55 -11.37 23.03 -12.64
C PRO A 55 -10.32 24.15 -12.64
N ALA A 56 -10.68 25.33 -12.10
CA ALA A 56 -9.74 26.46 -11.99
C ALA A 56 -8.61 26.18 -11.01
N ALA A 57 -8.89 25.53 -9.85
CA ALA A 57 -7.88 25.14 -8.88
C ALA A 57 -6.97 24.03 -9.43
N ALA A 58 -7.54 22.98 -10.02
CA ALA A 58 -6.79 21.91 -10.65
C ALA A 58 -5.87 22.44 -11.78
N ARG A 59 -6.37 23.36 -12.62
CA ARG A 59 -5.57 23.98 -13.68
C ARG A 59 -4.35 24.71 -13.14
N ARG A 60 -4.49 25.53 -12.08
CA ARG A 60 -3.36 26.26 -11.48
C ARG A 60 -2.29 25.30 -10.95
N SER A 61 -2.68 24.26 -10.24
CA SER A 61 -1.75 23.26 -9.73
C SER A 61 -1.07 22.50 -10.86
N LEU A 62 -1.81 22.10 -11.91
CA LEU A 62 -1.25 21.41 -13.09
C LEU A 62 -0.24 22.29 -13.84
N ILE A 63 -0.51 23.59 -14.02
CA ILE A 63 0.46 24.52 -14.65
C ILE A 63 1.74 24.58 -13.81
N THR A 64 1.64 24.69 -12.48
CA THR A 64 2.81 24.67 -11.58
C THR A 64 3.59 23.37 -11.72
N LEU A 65 2.91 22.22 -11.69
CA LEU A 65 3.54 20.90 -11.81
C LEU A 65 4.20 20.68 -13.19
N GLN A 66 3.61 21.24 -14.26
CA GLN A 66 4.22 21.26 -15.60
C GLN A 66 5.48 22.11 -15.62
N THR A 67 5.42 23.33 -15.06
CA THR A 67 6.58 24.24 -14.96
C THR A 67 7.71 23.60 -14.18
N LEU A 68 7.39 22.88 -13.08
CA LEU A 68 8.34 22.13 -12.28
C LEU A 68 8.84 20.83 -12.97
N GLY A 69 8.19 20.38 -14.04
CA GLY A 69 8.58 19.21 -14.81
C GLY A 69 8.10 17.86 -14.26
N TYR A 70 7.16 17.84 -13.32
CA TYR A 70 6.56 16.60 -12.77
C TYR A 70 5.42 16.08 -13.64
N VAL A 71 4.68 16.96 -14.31
CA VAL A 71 3.56 16.64 -15.19
C VAL A 71 3.89 17.06 -16.62
N GLY A 72 3.52 16.26 -17.57
CA GLY A 72 3.50 16.59 -18.99
C GLY A 72 2.07 16.72 -19.49
N GLN A 73 1.91 17.28 -20.68
CA GLN A 73 0.64 17.35 -21.38
C GLN A 73 0.83 16.98 -22.84
N THR A 74 -0.01 16.09 -23.34
CA THR A 74 -0.13 15.75 -24.75
C THR A 74 -1.57 16.07 -25.15
N GLU A 75 -1.74 16.98 -26.10
CA GLU A 75 -3.04 17.52 -26.50
C GLU A 75 -3.83 18.07 -25.28
N ARG A 76 -4.91 17.39 -24.86
CA ARG A 76 -5.75 17.79 -23.74
C ARG A 76 -5.58 16.88 -22.51
N ARG A 77 -4.62 15.92 -22.54
CA ARG A 77 -4.39 14.95 -21.47
C ARG A 77 -3.09 15.23 -20.74
N PHE A 78 -3.15 15.22 -19.43
CA PHE A 78 -2.01 15.34 -18.51
C PHE A 78 -1.53 13.94 -18.13
N HIS A 79 -0.21 13.79 -17.95
CA HIS A 79 0.45 12.56 -17.52
C HIS A 79 1.64 12.86 -16.65
N LEU A 80 2.06 11.90 -15.79
CA LEU A 80 3.26 12.03 -14.99
C LEU A 80 4.52 11.99 -15.87
N ARG A 81 5.55 12.73 -15.48
CA ARG A 81 6.88 12.65 -16.10
C ARG A 81 7.84 11.85 -15.22
N PRO A 82 8.92 11.27 -15.78
CA PRO A 82 9.90 10.48 -15.01
C PRO A 82 10.48 11.18 -13.79
N LYS A 83 10.48 12.53 -13.76
CA LYS A 83 10.92 13.29 -12.60
C LYS A 83 10.19 12.92 -11.29
N VAL A 84 8.96 12.42 -11.34
CA VAL A 84 8.22 11.94 -10.15
C VAL A 84 8.99 10.84 -9.41
N LEU A 85 9.74 10.00 -10.13
CA LEU A 85 10.53 8.92 -9.52
C LEU A 85 11.62 9.44 -8.59
N THR A 86 12.10 10.68 -8.77
CA THR A 86 13.11 11.28 -7.89
C THR A 86 12.62 11.52 -6.47
N LEU A 87 11.30 11.66 -6.27
CA LEU A 87 10.70 11.83 -4.94
C LEU A 87 10.85 10.56 -4.09
N GLY A 88 10.61 9.39 -4.70
CA GLY A 88 10.73 8.10 -4.00
C GLY A 88 12.16 7.56 -3.96
N SER A 89 13.02 7.94 -4.91
CA SER A 89 14.37 7.39 -5.00
C SER A 89 15.23 7.71 -3.78
N ALA A 90 15.11 8.93 -3.24
CA ALA A 90 15.82 9.33 -2.03
C ALA A 90 15.49 8.43 -0.85
N LEU A 91 14.20 8.13 -0.65
CA LEU A 91 13.74 7.20 0.38
C LEU A 91 14.30 5.79 0.14
N PHE A 92 14.15 5.27 -1.08
CA PHE A 92 14.56 3.91 -1.42
C PHE A 92 16.06 3.67 -1.17
N PHE A 93 16.91 4.62 -1.58
CA PHE A 93 18.36 4.49 -1.41
C PHE A 93 18.83 4.82 0.01
N SER A 94 18.31 5.89 0.65
CA SER A 94 18.75 6.31 1.98
C SER A 94 18.33 5.36 3.09
N ALA A 95 17.16 4.70 2.93
CA ALA A 95 16.65 3.75 3.90
C ALA A 95 17.21 2.33 3.74
N GLY A 96 18.00 2.05 2.69
CA GLY A 96 18.52 0.71 2.44
C GLY A 96 17.44 -0.34 2.11
N ILE A 97 16.27 0.08 1.63
CA ILE A 97 15.12 -0.79 1.35
C ILE A 97 15.51 -1.95 0.44
N GLY A 98 16.27 -1.65 -0.63
CA GLY A 98 16.72 -2.66 -1.58
C GLY A 98 17.70 -3.67 -0.98
N GLU A 99 18.53 -3.26 -0.03
CA GLU A 99 19.53 -4.11 0.61
C GLU A 99 18.92 -5.00 1.70
N VAL A 100 17.96 -4.47 2.44
CA VAL A 100 17.36 -5.14 3.61
C VAL A 100 16.20 -6.04 3.23
N LEU A 101 15.30 -5.59 2.33
CA LEU A 101 14.07 -6.31 2.04
C LEU A 101 14.18 -7.22 0.82
N GLN A 102 14.87 -6.77 -0.23
CA GLN A 102 14.84 -7.44 -1.52
C GLN A 102 15.45 -8.87 -1.53
N PRO A 103 16.52 -9.18 -0.76
CA PRO A 103 17.07 -10.53 -0.75
C PRO A 103 16.05 -11.59 -0.27
N ASP A 104 15.39 -11.35 0.87
CA ASP A 104 14.40 -12.28 1.42
C ASP A 104 13.18 -12.44 0.49
N LEU A 105 12.73 -11.36 -0.15
CA LEU A 105 11.63 -11.44 -1.11
C LEU A 105 11.98 -12.28 -2.33
N ARG A 106 13.22 -12.18 -2.83
CA ARG A 106 13.71 -13.00 -3.96
C ARG A 106 13.80 -14.47 -3.56
N GLU A 107 14.37 -14.77 -2.39
CA GLU A 107 14.45 -16.13 -1.87
C GLU A 107 13.07 -16.79 -1.79
N LEU A 108 12.06 -16.08 -1.25
CA LEU A 108 10.68 -16.58 -1.19
C LEU A 108 10.07 -16.81 -2.59
N VAL A 109 10.36 -15.92 -3.53
CA VAL A 109 9.88 -16.05 -4.92
C VAL A 109 10.57 -17.18 -5.65
N GLU A 110 11.87 -17.38 -5.45
CA GLU A 110 12.62 -18.52 -6.00
C GLU A 110 12.11 -19.85 -5.45
N GLN A 111 11.81 -19.89 -4.14
CA GLN A 111 11.31 -21.10 -3.49
C GLN A 111 9.89 -21.47 -3.92
N PHE A 112 8.98 -20.51 -4.03
CA PHE A 112 7.54 -20.76 -4.21
C PHE A 112 7.01 -20.44 -5.61
N GLY A 113 7.79 -19.76 -6.44
CA GLY A 113 7.45 -19.50 -7.86
C GLY A 113 6.30 -18.52 -8.09
N ASP A 114 6.01 -17.63 -7.12
CA ASP A 114 4.90 -16.68 -7.18
C ASP A 114 5.34 -15.23 -6.92
N ALA A 115 4.70 -14.51 -5.99
CA ALA A 115 5.04 -13.15 -5.64
C ALA A 115 5.16 -12.97 -4.13
N SER A 116 6.08 -12.10 -3.70
CA SER A 116 6.26 -11.67 -2.32
C SER A 116 6.40 -10.16 -2.25
N SER A 117 5.83 -9.55 -1.23
CA SER A 117 5.85 -8.10 -1.03
C SER A 117 5.99 -7.74 0.44
N THR A 118 6.58 -6.58 0.68
CA THR A 118 6.58 -5.93 1.99
C THR A 118 5.84 -4.61 1.89
N GLY A 119 5.02 -4.29 2.89
CA GLY A 119 4.25 -3.05 2.95
C GLY A 119 4.15 -2.49 4.35
N THR A 120 3.89 -1.18 4.42
CA THR A 120 3.63 -0.40 5.63
C THR A 120 2.22 0.16 5.61
N LEU A 121 1.66 0.47 6.78
CA LEU A 121 0.35 1.11 6.90
C LEU A 121 0.51 2.62 6.76
N GLU A 122 -0.29 3.21 5.87
CA GLU A 122 -0.37 4.66 5.69
C GLU A 122 -1.84 5.06 5.62
N GLY A 123 -2.34 5.64 6.71
CA GLY A 123 -3.75 5.93 6.87
C GLY A 123 -4.62 4.68 6.79
N GLU A 124 -5.48 4.59 5.77
CA GLU A 124 -6.38 3.44 5.58
C GLU A 124 -5.80 2.38 4.62
N ASP A 125 -4.63 2.63 4.04
CA ASP A 125 -4.06 1.82 2.98
C ASP A 125 -2.71 1.19 3.37
N VAL A 126 -2.33 0.17 2.62
CA VAL A 126 -0.97 -0.37 2.62
C VAL A 126 -0.22 0.18 1.44
N ILE A 127 0.96 0.75 1.69
CA ILE A 127 1.93 1.10 0.64
C ILE A 127 2.95 -0.02 0.52
N TYR A 128 3.12 -0.53 -0.70
CA TYR A 128 4.13 -1.56 -0.99
C TYR A 128 5.51 -0.91 -1.12
N VAL A 129 6.41 -1.24 -0.21
CA VAL A 129 7.78 -0.67 -0.15
C VAL A 129 8.81 -1.57 -0.82
N ALA A 130 8.54 -2.88 -0.94
CA ALA A 130 9.34 -3.80 -1.72
C ALA A 130 8.45 -4.87 -2.36
N HIS A 131 8.88 -5.36 -3.53
CA HIS A 131 8.15 -6.38 -4.29
C HIS A 131 9.11 -7.23 -5.10
N SER A 132 8.85 -8.53 -5.16
CA SER A 132 9.49 -9.51 -6.04
C SER A 132 8.45 -10.46 -6.60
N SER A 133 8.56 -10.83 -7.88
CA SER A 133 7.64 -11.79 -8.51
C SER A 133 8.28 -12.45 -9.72
N VAL A 134 7.80 -13.66 -10.05
CA VAL A 134 8.03 -14.23 -11.36
C VAL A 134 7.21 -13.47 -12.41
N GLN A 135 7.80 -13.20 -13.57
CA GLN A 135 7.07 -12.60 -14.68
C GLN A 135 6.00 -13.57 -15.21
N ARG A 136 4.73 -13.21 -15.09
CA ARG A 136 3.62 -13.92 -15.71
C ARG A 136 2.85 -12.98 -16.62
N ALA A 137 2.66 -13.37 -17.89
CA ALA A 137 2.16 -12.53 -18.99
C ALA A 137 0.75 -11.93 -18.82
N ARG A 138 -0.01 -12.25 -17.76
CA ARG A 138 -1.43 -11.86 -17.60
C ARG A 138 -1.81 -11.34 -16.21
N ARG A 139 -0.87 -10.97 -15.36
CA ARG A 139 -1.19 -10.47 -14.02
C ARG A 139 -0.72 -9.04 -13.87
N ALA A 140 -1.60 -8.15 -13.43
CA ALA A 140 -1.17 -6.85 -12.91
C ALA A 140 -0.22 -7.12 -11.75
N THR A 141 1.04 -6.82 -11.93
CA THR A 141 2.07 -7.03 -10.91
C THR A 141 1.97 -5.86 -9.94
N ALA A 142 1.89 -6.15 -8.64
CA ALA A 142 2.12 -5.13 -7.64
C ALA A 142 3.50 -4.51 -7.89
N THR A 143 3.63 -3.22 -7.66
CA THR A 143 4.88 -2.49 -7.82
C THR A 143 5.21 -1.74 -6.54
N ILE A 144 6.48 -1.36 -6.37
CA ILE A 144 6.87 -0.45 -5.29
C ILE A 144 6.10 0.86 -5.44
N GLY A 145 5.55 1.37 -4.34
CA GLY A 145 4.65 2.52 -4.32
C GLY A 145 3.18 2.18 -4.60
N ALA A 146 2.84 0.93 -4.95
CA ALA A 146 1.44 0.53 -5.08
C ALA A 146 0.71 0.69 -3.74
N ARG A 147 -0.53 1.17 -3.82
CA ARG A 147 -1.37 1.49 -2.68
C ARG A 147 -2.65 0.66 -2.73
N TYR A 148 -2.95 -0.07 -1.68
CA TYR A 148 -4.13 -0.94 -1.60
C TYR A 148 -4.84 -0.80 -0.26
N PRO A 149 -6.19 -0.88 -0.21
CA PRO A 149 -6.94 -0.84 1.04
C PRO A 149 -6.46 -1.90 2.03
N ALA A 150 -6.15 -1.49 3.26
CA ALA A 150 -5.61 -2.41 4.27
C ALA A 150 -6.60 -3.55 4.60
N TYR A 151 -7.90 -3.26 4.66
CA TYR A 151 -8.93 -4.26 4.96
C TYR A 151 -8.99 -5.42 3.95
N ALA A 152 -8.59 -5.18 2.69
CA ALA A 152 -8.72 -6.14 1.59
C ALA A 152 -7.45 -6.94 1.30
N THR A 153 -6.35 -6.72 2.04
CA THR A 153 -5.07 -7.38 1.80
C THR A 153 -4.58 -8.17 3.01
N SER A 154 -3.85 -9.26 2.79
CA SER A 154 -3.21 -10.01 3.88
C SER A 154 -2.17 -9.16 4.63
N LEU A 155 -1.41 -8.31 3.92
CA LEU A 155 -0.49 -7.35 4.52
C LEU A 155 -1.23 -6.37 5.43
N GLY A 156 -2.32 -5.77 4.93
CA GLY A 156 -3.06 -4.77 5.67
C GLY A 156 -3.72 -5.33 6.92
N ARG A 157 -4.33 -6.53 6.85
CA ARG A 157 -4.93 -7.17 8.03
C ARG A 157 -3.89 -7.47 9.11
N VAL A 158 -2.67 -7.85 8.73
CA VAL A 158 -1.56 -8.04 9.67
C VAL A 158 -1.12 -6.72 10.30
N LEU A 159 -1.01 -5.65 9.50
CA LEU A 159 -0.67 -4.32 10.00
C LEU A 159 -1.74 -3.79 10.95
N LEU A 160 -3.01 -3.93 10.60
CA LEU A 160 -4.14 -3.58 11.48
C LEU A 160 -4.17 -4.39 12.77
N ALA A 161 -3.83 -5.67 12.70
CA ALA A 161 -3.70 -6.53 13.88
C ALA A 161 -2.56 -6.10 14.82
N GLY A 162 -1.55 -5.41 14.28
CA GLY A 162 -0.42 -4.85 15.04
C GLY A 162 -0.72 -3.52 15.75
N LEU A 163 -1.84 -2.87 15.45
CA LEU A 163 -2.29 -1.65 16.13
C LEU A 163 -2.76 -1.97 17.57
N ASP A 164 -2.68 -1.01 18.46
CA ASP A 164 -3.40 -1.10 19.71
C ASP A 164 -4.93 -0.97 19.52
N ASP A 165 -5.70 -1.22 20.57
CA ASP A 165 -7.16 -1.25 20.45
C ASP A 165 -7.74 0.12 20.07
N ALA A 166 -7.18 1.21 20.60
CA ALA A 166 -7.66 2.56 20.33
C ALA A 166 -7.40 2.95 18.85
N ALA A 167 -6.21 2.65 18.34
CA ALA A 167 -5.86 2.91 16.95
C ALA A 167 -6.67 2.03 15.98
N LEU A 168 -6.91 0.75 16.34
CA LEU A 168 -7.78 -0.13 15.55
C LEU A 168 -9.22 0.38 15.53
N ASP A 169 -9.76 0.79 16.66
CA ASP A 169 -11.12 1.32 16.74
C ASP A 169 -11.25 2.64 15.96
N ALA A 170 -10.24 3.51 16.01
CA ALA A 170 -10.18 4.72 15.19
C ALA A 170 -10.15 4.42 13.68
N TYR A 171 -9.35 3.44 13.26
CA TYR A 171 -9.34 2.96 11.87
C TYR A 171 -10.71 2.45 11.43
N LEU A 172 -11.33 1.56 12.24
CA LEU A 172 -12.63 0.97 11.92
C LEU A 172 -13.78 1.99 11.90
N ALA A 173 -13.70 3.04 12.71
CA ALA A 173 -14.66 4.13 12.69
C ALA A 173 -14.57 4.99 11.42
N LYS A 174 -13.36 5.14 10.88
CA LYS A 174 -13.06 5.98 9.72
C LYS A 174 -13.23 5.24 8.39
N VAL A 175 -12.76 4.00 8.30
CA VAL A 175 -12.74 3.24 7.05
C VAL A 175 -14.14 3.08 6.45
N ARG A 176 -14.22 3.17 5.13
CA ARG A 176 -15.45 2.92 4.35
C ARG A 176 -15.15 1.81 3.34
N PRO A 177 -15.27 0.54 3.74
CA PRO A 177 -14.93 -0.57 2.87
C PRO A 177 -15.83 -0.61 1.65
N VAL A 178 -15.23 -0.84 0.48
CA VAL A 178 -15.91 -1.00 -0.80
C VAL A 178 -15.68 -2.41 -1.30
N ALA A 179 -16.71 -3.03 -1.86
CA ALA A 179 -16.59 -4.34 -2.49
C ALA A 179 -15.75 -4.24 -3.78
N LEU A 180 -14.49 -4.69 -3.69
CA LEU A 180 -13.57 -4.78 -4.83
C LEU A 180 -13.87 -6.03 -5.67
N THR A 181 -14.32 -7.08 -4.99
CA THR A 181 -14.84 -8.32 -5.55
C THR A 181 -16.09 -8.75 -4.78
N SER A 182 -16.76 -9.80 -5.21
CA SER A 182 -17.86 -10.40 -4.45
C SER A 182 -17.42 -11.10 -3.15
N LYS A 183 -16.09 -11.25 -2.94
CA LYS A 183 -15.48 -11.86 -1.76
C LYS A 183 -14.94 -10.85 -0.76
N THR A 184 -14.86 -9.58 -1.14
CA THR A 184 -14.37 -8.51 -0.25
C THR A 184 -15.26 -8.40 0.98
N VAL A 185 -14.69 -8.53 2.16
CA VAL A 185 -15.39 -8.27 3.43
C VAL A 185 -15.54 -6.76 3.59
N ILE A 186 -16.78 -6.28 3.67
CA ILE A 186 -17.12 -4.86 3.78
C ILE A 186 -17.83 -4.52 5.10
N ASP A 187 -18.33 -5.51 5.83
CA ASP A 187 -18.89 -5.29 7.16
C ASP A 187 -17.78 -5.02 8.17
N VAL A 188 -17.89 -3.89 8.88
CA VAL A 188 -16.85 -3.42 9.83
C VAL A 188 -16.76 -4.33 11.06
N ALA A 189 -17.88 -4.92 11.50
CA ALA A 189 -17.87 -5.85 12.63
C ALA A 189 -17.18 -7.16 12.26
N ASP A 190 -17.44 -7.69 11.06
CA ASP A 190 -16.74 -8.86 10.53
C ASP A 190 -15.24 -8.57 10.34
N LEU A 191 -14.87 -7.40 9.83
CA LEU A 191 -13.47 -6.97 9.70
C LEU A 191 -12.77 -6.96 11.06
N ARG A 192 -13.44 -6.42 12.10
CA ARG A 192 -12.89 -6.42 13.47
C ARG A 192 -12.61 -7.83 13.96
N GLN A 193 -13.55 -8.75 13.79
CA GLN A 193 -13.37 -10.15 14.19
C GLN A 193 -12.20 -10.81 13.46
N ILE A 194 -12.11 -10.60 12.14
CA ILE A 194 -10.98 -11.10 11.34
C ILE A 194 -9.64 -10.56 11.84
N ILE A 195 -9.55 -9.25 12.12
CA ILE A 195 -8.31 -8.62 12.58
C ILE A 195 -7.92 -9.16 13.97
N LEU A 196 -8.88 -9.38 14.88
CA LEU A 196 -8.61 -9.97 16.18
C LEU A 196 -8.15 -11.44 16.06
N ALA A 197 -8.71 -12.22 15.14
CA ALA A 197 -8.24 -13.56 14.83
C ALA A 197 -6.79 -13.53 14.28
N VAL A 198 -6.49 -12.61 13.34
CA VAL A 198 -5.12 -12.42 12.83
C VAL A 198 -4.13 -12.07 13.95
N ARG A 199 -4.55 -11.28 14.95
CA ARG A 199 -3.73 -10.95 16.12
C ARG A 199 -3.42 -12.18 16.97
N ALA A 200 -4.39 -13.07 17.14
CA ALA A 200 -4.22 -14.32 17.88
C ALA A 200 -3.38 -15.35 17.13
N ASP A 201 -3.62 -15.52 15.83
CA ASP A 201 -2.98 -16.53 15.00
C ASP A 201 -1.56 -16.11 14.55
N GLY A 202 -1.28 -14.80 14.51
CA GLY A 202 0.02 -14.26 14.06
C GLY A 202 0.19 -14.18 12.53
N TYR A 203 -0.81 -14.54 11.75
CA TYR A 203 -0.81 -14.44 10.29
C TYR A 203 -2.21 -14.11 9.74
N SER A 204 -2.26 -13.67 8.49
CA SER A 204 -3.52 -13.40 7.78
C SER A 204 -3.55 -14.10 6.43
N THR A 205 -4.68 -14.67 6.06
CA THR A 205 -4.94 -15.14 4.69
C THR A 205 -6.05 -14.33 4.04
N THR A 206 -5.96 -14.16 2.71
CA THR A 206 -7.01 -13.56 1.89
C THR A 206 -7.20 -14.36 0.62
N VAL A 207 -8.45 -14.55 0.20
CA VAL A 207 -8.83 -15.22 -1.05
C VAL A 207 -9.73 -14.29 -1.83
N ASP A 208 -9.28 -13.87 -3.01
CA ASP A 208 -10.06 -13.01 -3.91
C ASP A 208 -10.61 -11.72 -3.26
N GLN A 209 -9.98 -11.21 -2.19
CA GLN A 209 -10.48 -10.04 -1.45
C GLN A 209 -10.14 -8.73 -2.17
N LEU A 210 -8.91 -8.60 -2.66
CA LEU A 210 -8.42 -7.41 -3.37
C LEU A 210 -8.78 -7.48 -4.86
N ASP A 211 -8.55 -8.64 -5.46
CA ASP A 211 -8.81 -8.91 -6.88
C ASP A 211 -9.02 -10.41 -7.06
N TYR A 212 -9.81 -10.79 -8.06
CA TYR A 212 -10.02 -12.19 -8.40
C TYR A 212 -8.71 -12.87 -8.83
N GLY A 213 -8.55 -14.11 -8.43
CA GLY A 213 -7.36 -14.91 -8.74
C GLY A 213 -6.17 -14.65 -7.81
N ILE A 214 -6.35 -13.92 -6.70
CA ILE A 214 -5.29 -13.67 -5.72
C ILE A 214 -5.62 -14.33 -4.38
N THR A 215 -4.80 -15.30 -3.98
CA THR A 215 -4.75 -15.84 -2.62
C THR A 215 -3.42 -15.49 -2.00
N ALA A 216 -3.43 -14.93 -0.80
CA ALA A 216 -2.22 -14.44 -0.14
C ALA A 216 -2.20 -14.83 1.34
N LEU A 217 -0.97 -15.03 1.85
CA LEU A 217 -0.63 -15.23 3.25
C LEU A 217 0.30 -14.10 3.67
N GLY A 218 0.01 -13.43 4.79
CA GLY A 218 0.81 -12.33 5.35
C GLY A 218 1.21 -12.57 6.78
N VAL A 219 2.39 -12.08 7.16
CA VAL A 219 2.94 -12.11 8.52
C VAL A 219 3.51 -10.75 8.92
N ALA A 220 3.60 -10.48 10.23
CA ALA A 220 4.18 -9.24 10.74
C ALA A 220 5.72 -9.27 10.67
N ILE A 221 6.30 -8.14 10.25
CA ILE A 221 7.70 -7.82 10.52
C ILE A 221 7.70 -6.97 11.79
N ARG A 222 8.42 -7.46 12.81
CA ARG A 222 8.48 -6.79 14.12
C ARG A 222 9.79 -6.05 14.29
N GLY A 223 9.71 -4.85 14.82
CA GLY A 223 10.87 -4.07 15.24
C GLY A 223 11.48 -4.61 16.53
N PRO A 224 12.58 -4.00 17.00
CA PRO A 224 13.31 -4.42 18.20
C PRO A 224 12.47 -4.29 19.49
N ASP A 225 11.47 -3.43 19.49
CA ASP A 225 10.51 -3.24 20.60
C ASP A 225 9.33 -4.23 20.55
N GLY A 226 9.31 -5.16 19.57
CA GLY A 226 8.24 -6.13 19.34
C GLY A 226 7.03 -5.58 18.60
N ARG A 227 6.97 -4.29 18.30
CA ARG A 227 5.87 -3.68 17.54
C ARG A 227 5.92 -4.10 16.07
N THR A 228 4.76 -4.19 15.46
CA THR A 228 4.66 -4.42 14.01
C THR A 228 5.05 -3.14 13.28
N VAL A 229 6.15 -3.18 12.54
CA VAL A 229 6.66 -2.04 11.75
C VAL A 229 6.34 -2.18 10.27
N ALA A 230 6.16 -3.39 9.79
CA ALA A 230 5.78 -3.71 8.41
C ALA A 230 5.09 -5.07 8.36
N ALA A 231 4.61 -5.45 7.19
CA ALA A 231 4.12 -6.80 6.92
C ALA A 231 4.82 -7.38 5.68
N LEU A 232 5.00 -8.70 5.68
CA LEU A 232 5.53 -9.50 4.59
C LEU A 232 4.47 -10.47 4.12
N ASN A 233 4.30 -10.66 2.80
CA ASN A 233 3.41 -11.67 2.26
C ASN A 233 4.08 -12.58 1.22
N SER A 234 3.42 -13.70 0.98
CA SER A 234 3.53 -14.50 -0.24
C SER A 234 2.14 -14.66 -0.83
N SER A 235 2.00 -14.42 -2.12
CA SER A 235 0.73 -14.53 -2.82
C SER A 235 0.85 -15.42 -4.05
N GLY A 236 -0.23 -16.16 -4.34
CA GLY A 236 -0.33 -17.05 -5.47
C GLY A 236 -1.66 -16.91 -6.21
N TYR A 237 -1.82 -17.68 -7.30
CA TYR A 237 -3.07 -17.72 -8.06
C TYR A 237 -4.08 -18.61 -7.34
N THR A 238 -5.29 -18.10 -7.08
CA THR A 238 -6.36 -18.80 -6.34
C THR A 238 -6.71 -20.18 -6.91
N GLY A 239 -6.58 -20.37 -8.22
CA GLY A 239 -6.77 -21.69 -8.86
C GLY A 239 -5.65 -22.72 -8.60
N MET A 240 -4.53 -22.33 -7.98
CA MET A 240 -3.35 -23.18 -7.74
C MET A 240 -3.00 -23.29 -6.26
N VAL A 241 -3.35 -22.30 -5.45
CA VAL A 241 -3.08 -22.26 -4.01
C VAL A 241 -4.33 -22.00 -3.20
N THR A 242 -4.45 -22.64 -2.04
CA THR A 242 -5.47 -22.39 -1.04
C THR A 242 -4.85 -21.79 0.22
N PRO A 243 -5.62 -21.18 1.13
CA PRO A 243 -5.09 -20.71 2.41
C PRO A 243 -4.36 -21.80 3.19
N GLU A 244 -4.93 -23.00 3.27
CA GLU A 244 -4.34 -24.13 4.00
C GLU A 244 -2.99 -24.51 3.42
N LYS A 245 -2.89 -24.60 2.09
CA LYS A 245 -1.63 -24.89 1.39
C LYS A 245 -0.59 -23.80 1.61
N LEU A 246 -0.99 -22.52 1.60
CA LEU A 246 -0.08 -21.41 1.90
C LEU A 246 0.44 -21.47 3.33
N ILE A 247 -0.43 -21.81 4.30
CA ILE A 247 -0.05 -21.95 5.71
C ILE A 247 0.93 -23.13 5.87
N GLU A 248 0.58 -24.28 5.33
CA GLU A 248 1.42 -25.49 5.48
C GLU A 248 2.79 -25.32 4.83
N GLU A 249 2.85 -24.83 3.58
CA GLU A 249 4.05 -24.79 2.78
C GLU A 249 4.90 -23.54 2.99
N ARG A 250 4.26 -22.35 3.28
CA ARG A 250 4.95 -21.05 3.20
C ARG A 250 5.06 -20.32 4.53
N LEU A 251 4.17 -20.56 5.51
CA LEU A 251 4.18 -19.83 6.77
C LEU A 251 5.53 -19.92 7.51
N PRO A 252 6.17 -21.08 7.65
CA PRO A 252 7.48 -21.16 8.32
C PRO A 252 8.56 -20.31 7.65
N ALA A 253 8.61 -20.33 6.31
CA ALA A 253 9.59 -19.54 5.55
C ALA A 253 9.31 -18.03 5.66
N LEU A 254 8.02 -17.61 5.62
CA LEU A 254 7.64 -16.23 5.81
C LEU A 254 8.00 -15.71 7.20
N LEU A 255 7.75 -16.48 8.25
CA LEU A 255 8.11 -16.11 9.62
C LEU A 255 9.63 -15.98 9.78
N ALA A 256 10.40 -16.90 9.19
CA ALA A 256 11.86 -16.84 9.21
C ALA A 256 12.37 -15.59 8.47
N ALA A 257 11.86 -15.29 7.27
CA ALA A 257 12.21 -14.10 6.51
C ALA A 257 11.80 -12.82 7.26
N ALA A 258 10.60 -12.75 7.82
CA ALA A 258 10.14 -11.61 8.62
C ALA A 258 11.04 -11.34 9.83
N SER A 259 11.51 -12.40 10.51
CA SER A 259 12.47 -12.30 11.61
C SER A 259 13.84 -11.77 11.15
N ARG A 260 14.38 -12.26 10.02
CA ARG A 260 15.64 -11.76 9.45
C ARG A 260 15.53 -10.29 9.09
N ILE A 261 14.45 -9.90 8.41
CA ILE A 261 14.18 -8.50 8.05
C ILE A 261 14.05 -7.62 9.30
N GLY A 262 13.26 -8.03 10.29
CA GLY A 262 13.10 -7.29 11.54
C GLY A 262 14.44 -7.04 12.25
N ASN A 263 15.30 -8.05 12.32
CA ASN A 263 16.65 -7.92 12.87
C ASN A 263 17.56 -7.01 12.02
N ALA A 264 17.41 -7.03 10.69
CA ALA A 264 18.19 -6.18 9.80
C ALA A 264 17.77 -4.70 9.90
N ILE A 265 16.47 -4.41 10.05
CA ILE A 265 15.93 -3.05 10.22
C ILE A 265 16.62 -2.32 11.37
N THR A 266 16.98 -3.02 12.45
CA THR A 266 17.68 -2.41 13.60
C THR A 266 19.02 -1.76 13.24
N ARG A 267 19.65 -2.17 12.16
CA ARG A 267 20.94 -1.65 11.67
C ARG A 267 20.79 -0.42 10.76
N TYR A 268 19.57 -0.09 10.38
CA TYR A 268 19.24 1.01 9.48
C TYR A 268 18.26 1.99 10.13
N PRO A 269 18.74 3.00 10.90
CA PRO A 269 17.87 3.92 11.67
C PRO A 269 16.81 4.62 10.81
N ILE A 270 17.17 4.99 9.57
CA ILE A 270 16.24 5.64 8.63
C ILE A 270 15.11 4.66 8.26
N LEU A 271 15.43 3.40 7.97
CA LEU A 271 14.43 2.38 7.66
C LEU A 271 13.49 2.14 8.85
N GLN A 272 14.03 2.13 10.05
CA GLN A 272 13.24 2.02 11.28
C GLN A 272 12.25 3.19 11.44
N SER A 273 12.68 4.43 11.18
CA SER A 273 11.81 5.61 11.22
C SER A 273 10.76 5.63 10.11
N VAL A 274 11.08 5.09 8.94
CA VAL A 274 10.19 5.07 7.77
C VAL A 274 9.14 3.96 7.87
N MET A 275 9.47 2.84 8.51
CA MET A 275 8.59 1.68 8.64
C MET A 275 7.86 1.65 10.00
N GLY A 276 8.21 2.52 10.93
CA GLY A 276 7.49 2.67 12.19
C GLY A 276 6.19 3.46 12.02
N PRO A 277 5.20 3.26 12.89
CA PRO A 277 3.98 4.07 12.92
C PRO A 277 4.28 5.52 13.32
#